data_5a8cab800e65db30b34191b82ba80462
#
_entry.id   5a8cab800e65db30b34191b82ba80462
#
_cell.length_a   1.000
_cell.length_b   1.000
_cell.length_c   1.000
_cell.angle_alpha   90.00
_cell.angle_beta   90.00
_cell.angle_gamma   90.00
#
_symmetry.space_group_name_H-M   'P 1'
#
loop_
_entity.id
_entity.type
_entity.pdbx_description
1 polymer ?
#
loop_
_entity_poly.entity_id
_entity_poly.type
_entity_poly.pdbx_seq_one_letter_code
_entity_poly.pdbx_strand_id
1 'polypeptide(L)'
;MKLNKLISGSIVAACMAFSGAASAAIVVQEGNIPPLGGLVVSNPCTGTEVGPALTIEGCLNDSKSTIINFTSDELIKFGGGQATITAVDGGFNYLSISLAELNATFDKLILDIFSDVKGSVIFTGSPGGSSESFKLGNGSNYFTITGDAGEGFNAISFVTTNAVVTNLKQVRLAPTPSNEVPEPASLALLGLGLLGMGAARRFRKADKA
;
A
#
# COMPACT_ATOMS: atom_id res chain seq x y z
N MET A 1 -51.85 46.00 -23.99
CA MET A 1 -51.43 45.47 -22.67
C MET A 1 -50.43 44.31 -22.90
N LYS A 2 -49.24 44.53 -22.47
CA LYS A 2 -48.09 43.62 -22.76
C LYS A 2 -47.97 42.50 -21.68
N LEU A 3 -48.00 41.26 -22.11
CA LEU A 3 -47.84 40.08 -21.24
C LEU A 3 -46.35 39.77 -21.10
N ASN A 4 -45.82 39.93 -19.90
CA ASN A 4 -44.43 39.57 -19.59
C ASN A 4 -44.32 38.05 -19.38
N LYS A 5 -43.55 37.36 -20.24
CA LYS A 5 -43.10 35.98 -20.02
C LYS A 5 -41.96 35.99 -19.04
N LEU A 6 -42.18 35.45 -17.86
CA LEU A 6 -41.15 35.09 -16.90
C LEU A 6 -40.45 33.82 -17.39
N ILE A 7 -39.17 33.93 -17.73
CA ILE A 7 -38.30 32.83 -18.05
C ILE A 7 -37.71 32.32 -16.72
N SER A 8 -38.24 31.19 -16.25
CA SER A 8 -37.63 30.47 -15.11
C SER A 8 -36.37 29.75 -15.60
N GLY A 9 -35.22 30.35 -15.37
CA GLY A 9 -33.94 29.70 -15.60
C GLY A 9 -33.64 28.71 -14.46
N SER A 10 -33.67 27.41 -14.77
CA SER A 10 -33.18 26.38 -13.87
C SER A 10 -31.67 26.42 -13.84
N ILE A 11 -31.10 26.89 -12.74
CA ILE A 11 -29.66 26.77 -12.46
C ILE A 11 -29.41 25.31 -12.01
N VAL A 12 -28.86 24.50 -12.90
CA VAL A 12 -28.32 23.22 -12.57
C VAL A 12 -26.95 23.47 -11.92
N ALA A 13 -26.89 23.46 -10.61
CA ALA A 13 -25.65 23.48 -9.87
C ALA A 13 -24.95 22.09 -10.05
N ALA A 14 -23.95 22.04 -10.92
CA ALA A 14 -23.05 20.88 -11.04
C ALA A 14 -22.14 20.86 -9.82
N CYS A 15 -22.50 20.10 -8.79
CA CYS A 15 -21.57 19.74 -7.71
C CYS A 15 -20.53 18.79 -8.30
N MET A 16 -19.40 19.31 -8.73
CA MET A 16 -18.20 18.52 -8.98
C MET A 16 -17.67 18.07 -7.62
N ALA A 17 -17.99 16.85 -7.23
CA ALA A 17 -17.32 16.18 -6.12
C ALA A 17 -15.87 15.93 -6.57
N PHE A 18 -14.94 16.76 -6.11
CA PHE A 18 -13.52 16.42 -6.14
C PHE A 18 -13.33 15.28 -5.15
N SER A 19 -13.35 14.05 -5.64
CA SER A 19 -12.79 12.91 -4.91
C SER A 19 -11.28 13.10 -4.90
N GLY A 20 -10.77 13.86 -3.95
CA GLY A 20 -9.36 13.86 -3.61
C GLY A 20 -9.04 12.42 -3.21
N ALA A 21 -8.17 11.74 -3.95
CA ALA A 21 -7.57 10.52 -3.47
C ALA A 21 -6.83 10.90 -2.18
N ALA A 22 -7.32 10.44 -1.03
CA ALA A 22 -6.57 10.52 0.21
C ALA A 22 -5.31 9.68 -0.04
N SER A 23 -4.15 10.33 -0.04
CA SER A 23 -2.87 9.63 -0.11
C SER A 23 -2.55 9.19 1.30
N ALA A 24 -2.39 7.88 1.52
CA ALA A 24 -1.95 7.34 2.80
C ALA A 24 -0.66 8.05 3.23
N ALA A 25 -0.69 8.74 4.36
CA ALA A 25 0.53 9.29 4.91
C ALA A 25 1.32 8.15 5.56
N ILE A 26 2.61 8.07 5.22
CA ILE A 26 3.52 7.10 5.84
C ILE A 26 3.98 7.61 7.20
N VAL A 27 3.82 6.79 8.23
CA VAL A 27 4.32 7.05 9.59
C VAL A 27 5.43 6.05 9.89
N VAL A 28 6.63 6.55 10.13
CA VAL A 28 7.81 5.73 10.44
C VAL A 28 8.26 6.00 11.86
N GLN A 29 8.50 4.94 12.61
CA GLN A 29 9.00 4.99 13.98
C GLN A 29 10.21 4.06 14.12
N GLU A 30 11.24 4.52 14.83
CA GLU A 30 12.37 3.67 15.18
C GLU A 30 11.95 2.63 16.22
N GLY A 31 12.42 1.39 16.03
CA GLY A 31 12.15 0.26 16.92
C GLY A 31 11.08 -0.73 16.42
N ASN A 32 10.95 -1.81 17.18
CA ASN A 32 9.93 -2.86 16.97
C ASN A 32 8.68 -2.53 17.80
N ILE A 33 7.65 -1.94 17.20
CA ILE A 33 6.45 -1.53 17.91
C ILE A 33 5.33 -2.56 17.75
N PRO A 34 4.85 -3.18 18.84
CA PRO A 34 3.74 -4.13 18.80
C PRO A 34 2.41 -3.52 18.31
N PRO A 35 1.49 -4.35 17.78
CA PRO A 35 1.63 -5.78 17.50
C PRO A 35 2.60 -6.04 16.35
N LEU A 36 3.33 -7.19 16.38
CA LEU A 36 4.47 -7.40 15.48
C LEU A 36 4.11 -7.92 14.09
N GLY A 37 2.87 -8.29 13.81
CA GLY A 37 2.49 -8.92 12.54
C GLY A 37 3.15 -10.29 12.28
N GLY A 38 2.83 -10.91 11.15
CA GLY A 38 3.41 -12.18 10.72
C GLY A 38 4.87 -12.05 10.29
N LEU A 39 5.71 -13.01 10.69
CA LEU A 39 7.11 -13.05 10.25
C LEU A 39 7.20 -13.57 8.82
N VAL A 40 7.97 -12.90 7.98
CA VAL A 40 8.28 -13.39 6.64
C VAL A 40 9.37 -14.45 6.73
N VAL A 41 9.18 -15.54 5.99
CA VAL A 41 10.12 -16.66 5.90
C VAL A 41 10.36 -17.03 4.43
N SER A 42 11.51 -17.64 4.15
CA SER A 42 11.84 -18.12 2.80
C SER A 42 11.46 -19.59 2.59
N ASN A 43 11.24 -20.32 3.67
CA ASN A 43 10.91 -21.77 3.65
C ASN A 43 10.01 -22.09 4.87
N PRO A 44 8.93 -22.82 4.69
CA PRO A 44 8.50 -23.58 3.53
C PRO A 44 7.45 -22.87 2.66
N CYS A 45 7.83 -21.88 1.85
CA CYS A 45 6.95 -21.30 0.85
C CYS A 45 6.94 -22.17 -0.41
N THR A 46 5.79 -22.35 -1.04
CA THR A 46 5.67 -23.20 -2.24
C THR A 46 5.83 -22.36 -3.49
N GLY A 47 6.76 -22.74 -4.37
CA GLY A 47 6.93 -22.14 -5.70
C GLY A 47 7.53 -20.74 -5.68
N THR A 48 8.23 -20.36 -4.61
CA THR A 48 8.84 -19.03 -4.47
C THR A 48 10.28 -18.99 -5.00
N GLU A 49 10.64 -17.85 -5.59
CA GLU A 49 12.02 -17.54 -6.00
C GLU A 49 12.85 -17.08 -4.79
N VAL A 50 13.84 -17.88 -4.41
CA VAL A 50 14.70 -17.58 -3.24
C VAL A 50 15.99 -16.87 -3.62
N GLY A 51 16.25 -16.69 -4.90
CA GLY A 51 17.42 -16.00 -5.45
C GLY A 51 18.64 -16.91 -5.71
N PRO A 52 19.71 -16.35 -6.29
CA PRO A 52 19.95 -14.92 -6.56
C PRO A 52 19.10 -14.33 -7.70
N ALA A 53 18.35 -13.28 -7.41
CA ALA A 53 17.55 -12.56 -8.39
C ALA A 53 17.38 -11.09 -7.96
N LEU A 54 16.93 -10.22 -8.88
CA LEU A 54 16.55 -8.83 -8.53
C LEU A 54 15.25 -8.81 -7.74
N THR A 55 14.38 -9.81 -7.94
CA THR A 55 13.15 -10.00 -7.16
C THR A 55 13.16 -11.41 -6.60
N ILE A 56 12.98 -11.52 -5.30
CA ILE A 56 12.84 -12.80 -4.58
C ILE A 56 11.53 -12.81 -3.81
N GLU A 57 11.03 -14.01 -3.47
CA GLU A 57 9.73 -14.20 -2.85
C GLU A 57 9.85 -14.96 -1.53
N GLY A 58 9.21 -14.40 -0.51
CA GLY A 58 8.98 -15.05 0.77
C GLY A 58 7.50 -15.26 1.03
N CYS A 59 7.14 -15.88 2.14
CA CYS A 59 5.75 -15.98 2.59
C CYS A 59 5.65 -15.68 4.09
N LEU A 60 4.44 -15.42 4.56
CA LEU A 60 4.20 -15.30 5.99
C LEU A 60 4.26 -16.68 6.66
N ASN A 61 4.88 -16.74 7.83
CA ASN A 61 5.02 -17.99 8.59
C ASN A 61 3.66 -18.59 9.01
N ASP A 62 2.69 -17.75 9.27
CA ASP A 62 1.32 -18.10 9.68
C ASP A 62 0.35 -18.23 8.50
N SER A 63 0.71 -17.69 7.31
CA SER A 63 -0.07 -17.78 6.08
C SER A 63 0.85 -18.00 4.88
N LYS A 64 1.12 -19.27 4.57
CA LYS A 64 2.04 -19.68 3.50
C LYS A 64 1.59 -19.34 2.09
N SER A 65 0.31 -19.05 1.93
CA SER A 65 -0.27 -18.56 0.67
C SER A 65 -0.06 -17.05 0.46
N THR A 66 0.25 -16.30 1.52
CA THR A 66 0.53 -14.86 1.41
C THR A 66 1.98 -14.67 1.00
N ILE A 67 2.19 -14.42 -0.30
CA ILE A 67 3.51 -14.24 -0.90
C ILE A 67 3.91 -12.77 -0.84
N ILE A 68 5.17 -12.53 -0.46
CA ILE A 68 5.77 -11.22 -0.35
C ILE A 68 6.95 -11.14 -1.34
N ASN A 69 6.92 -10.12 -2.20
CA ASN A 69 7.99 -9.80 -3.13
C ASN A 69 8.97 -8.82 -2.50
N PHE A 70 10.25 -9.07 -2.73
CA PHE A 70 11.36 -8.20 -2.41
C PHE A 70 12.12 -7.88 -3.69
N THR A 71 12.06 -6.63 -4.13
CA THR A 71 12.73 -6.17 -5.37
C THR A 71 13.81 -5.17 -5.03
N SER A 72 15.02 -5.40 -5.50
CA SER A 72 16.21 -4.60 -5.23
C SER A 72 16.87 -4.08 -6.51
N ASP A 73 17.77 -3.13 -6.35
CA ASP A 73 18.69 -2.65 -7.39
C ASP A 73 19.87 -3.61 -7.65
N GLU A 74 20.10 -4.56 -6.72
CA GLU A 74 21.17 -5.56 -6.81
C GLU A 74 20.61 -6.98 -6.73
N LEU A 75 21.37 -7.98 -7.17
CA LEU A 75 20.99 -9.38 -7.00
C LEU A 75 20.96 -9.74 -5.51
N ILE A 76 19.80 -10.13 -5.05
CA ILE A 76 19.54 -10.49 -3.66
C ILE A 76 19.16 -11.98 -3.55
N LYS A 77 19.36 -12.54 -2.36
CA LYS A 77 18.97 -13.91 -2.02
C LYS A 77 18.55 -14.01 -0.56
N PHE A 78 17.74 -15.01 -0.26
CA PHE A 78 17.50 -15.38 1.12
C PHE A 78 18.70 -16.16 1.70
N GLY A 79 19.08 -15.82 2.93
CA GLY A 79 20.08 -16.51 3.71
C GLY A 79 19.51 -16.91 5.07
N GLY A 80 19.61 -18.20 5.44
CA GLY A 80 19.24 -18.70 6.77
C GLY A 80 17.74 -18.73 7.08
N GLY A 81 17.37 -19.38 8.17
CA GLY A 81 16.02 -19.80 8.49
C GLY A 81 14.98 -18.72 8.82
N GLN A 82 15.37 -17.53 9.23
CA GLN A 82 14.48 -16.37 9.34
C GLN A 82 14.83 -15.45 8.19
N ALA A 83 13.95 -15.32 7.20
CA ALA A 83 14.17 -14.57 5.96
C ALA A 83 15.16 -13.39 6.12
N THR A 84 16.45 -13.71 6.14
CA THR A 84 17.51 -12.72 6.03
C THR A 84 17.76 -12.50 4.56
N ILE A 85 17.59 -11.29 4.09
CA ILE A 85 17.85 -10.92 2.70
C ILE A 85 19.24 -10.31 2.63
N THR A 86 20.08 -10.83 1.74
CA THR A 86 21.45 -10.35 1.53
C THR A 86 21.68 -10.11 0.04
N ALA A 87 22.48 -9.10 -0.32
CA ALA A 87 23.01 -8.99 -1.66
C ALA A 87 24.04 -10.09 -1.93
N VAL A 88 24.28 -10.36 -3.20
CA VAL A 88 25.29 -11.34 -3.63
C VAL A 88 26.69 -10.77 -3.48
N ASP A 89 26.87 -9.48 -3.70
CA ASP A 89 28.15 -8.78 -3.85
C ASP A 89 28.29 -7.52 -2.99
N GLY A 90 27.98 -7.62 -1.72
CA GLY A 90 28.36 -6.61 -0.72
C GLY A 90 27.24 -5.78 -0.15
N GLY A 91 26.12 -5.59 -0.83
CA GLY A 91 24.97 -4.90 -0.28
C GLY A 91 24.15 -4.13 -1.32
N PHE A 92 23.01 -3.59 -0.91
CA PHE A 92 22.07 -2.86 -1.75
C PHE A 92 21.69 -1.52 -1.12
N ASN A 93 21.26 -0.58 -1.94
CA ASN A 93 20.83 0.76 -1.49
C ASN A 93 19.33 0.97 -1.64
N TYR A 94 18.66 0.12 -2.41
CA TYR A 94 17.22 0.18 -2.65
C TYR A 94 16.59 -1.19 -2.43
N LEU A 95 15.44 -1.20 -1.78
CA LEU A 95 14.58 -2.38 -1.71
C LEU A 95 13.11 -1.97 -1.66
N SER A 96 12.28 -2.66 -2.44
CA SER A 96 10.81 -2.58 -2.39
C SER A 96 10.23 -3.87 -1.84
N ILE A 97 9.26 -3.76 -0.96
CA ILE A 97 8.54 -4.87 -0.31
C ILE A 97 7.07 -4.72 -0.67
N SER A 98 6.46 -5.74 -1.28
CA SER A 98 5.06 -5.72 -1.69
C SER A 98 4.41 -7.09 -1.53
N LEU A 99 3.08 -7.14 -1.46
CA LEU A 99 2.36 -8.40 -1.60
C LEU A 99 2.31 -8.81 -3.08
N ALA A 100 2.42 -10.11 -3.35
CA ALA A 100 2.34 -10.63 -4.73
C ALA A 100 0.92 -10.59 -5.28
N GLU A 101 -0.09 -10.64 -4.40
CA GLU A 101 -1.49 -10.56 -4.79
C GLU A 101 -1.85 -9.15 -5.22
N LEU A 102 -2.48 -9.02 -6.39
CA LEU A 102 -2.94 -7.75 -6.94
C LEU A 102 -3.95 -7.08 -6.00
N ASN A 103 -3.75 -5.79 -5.73
CA ASN A 103 -4.57 -4.97 -4.85
C ASN A 103 -4.58 -5.39 -3.37
N ALA A 104 -3.80 -6.41 -2.99
CA ALA A 104 -3.59 -6.70 -1.58
C ALA A 104 -2.80 -5.57 -0.92
N THR A 105 -3.14 -5.28 0.33
CA THR A 105 -2.51 -4.22 1.11
C THR A 105 -2.09 -4.73 2.48
N PHE A 106 -1.14 -4.04 3.09
CA PHE A 106 -0.74 -4.24 4.47
C PHE A 106 -0.68 -2.88 5.16
N ASP A 107 -1.09 -2.82 6.41
CA ASP A 107 -1.14 -1.59 7.21
C ASP A 107 0.11 -1.37 8.05
N LYS A 108 0.94 -2.41 8.19
CA LYS A 108 2.14 -2.37 9.01
C LYS A 108 3.27 -3.20 8.42
N LEU A 109 4.46 -2.61 8.42
CA LEU A 109 5.73 -3.28 8.11
C LEU A 109 6.71 -3.03 9.25
N ILE A 110 7.36 -4.08 9.74
CA ILE A 110 8.49 -4.01 10.67
C ILE A 110 9.69 -4.67 9.99
N LEU A 111 10.85 -4.04 10.12
CA LEU A 111 12.09 -4.57 9.55
C LEU A 111 13.32 -4.11 10.35
N ASP A 112 14.41 -4.87 10.22
CA ASP A 112 15.73 -4.54 10.74
C ASP A 112 16.70 -4.35 9.57
N ILE A 113 17.12 -3.12 9.35
CA ILE A 113 18.16 -2.76 8.36
C ILE A 113 19.53 -2.88 9.04
N PHE A 114 20.32 -3.84 8.60
CA PHE A 114 21.70 -3.98 9.07
C PHE A 114 22.64 -3.30 8.08
N SER A 115 23.42 -2.33 8.58
CA SER A 115 24.43 -1.60 7.81
C SER A 115 25.76 -1.61 8.53
N ASP A 116 26.86 -1.77 7.78
CA ASP A 116 28.22 -1.74 8.35
C ASP A 116 28.76 -0.31 8.47
N VAL A 117 28.08 0.66 7.89
CA VAL A 117 28.45 2.08 7.89
C VAL A 117 27.28 2.98 8.28
N LYS A 118 27.58 4.13 8.81
CA LYS A 118 26.55 5.14 9.15
C LYS A 118 26.06 5.86 7.90
N GLY A 119 24.77 6.15 7.88
CA GLY A 119 24.14 6.91 6.79
C GLY A 119 22.74 7.32 7.15
N SER A 120 21.86 7.29 6.17
CA SER A 120 20.44 7.59 6.37
C SER A 120 19.56 6.74 5.45
N VAL A 121 18.29 6.64 5.80
CA VAL A 121 17.26 5.94 5.05
C VAL A 121 16.01 6.81 4.91
N ILE A 122 15.37 6.75 3.76
CA ILE A 122 14.05 7.33 3.48
C ILE A 122 13.14 6.19 3.03
N PHE A 123 11.94 6.11 3.61
CA PHE A 123 10.91 5.16 3.23
C PHE A 123 9.87 5.83 2.36
N THR A 124 9.32 5.07 1.40
CA THR A 124 8.24 5.52 0.52
C THR A 124 7.14 4.48 0.48
N GLY A 125 5.91 4.89 0.79
CA GLY A 125 4.71 4.06 0.71
C GLY A 125 4.01 4.21 -0.64
N SER A 126 3.37 3.17 -1.11
CA SER A 126 2.51 3.17 -2.30
C SER A 126 1.16 2.48 -1.98
N PRO A 127 0.02 3.19 -2.13
CA PRO A 127 -0.10 4.63 -2.29
C PRO A 127 0.49 5.36 -1.09
N GLY A 128 0.91 6.62 -1.26
CA GLY A 128 1.43 7.40 -0.15
C GLY A 128 2.52 8.35 -0.58
N GLY A 129 3.30 8.78 0.38
CA GLY A 129 4.42 9.69 0.22
C GLY A 129 5.71 9.09 0.75
N SER A 130 6.72 9.93 0.83
CA SER A 130 7.99 9.59 1.46
C SER A 130 8.05 10.11 2.90
N SER A 131 8.73 9.36 3.76
CA SER A 131 9.05 9.79 5.12
C SER A 131 10.09 10.90 5.13
N GLU A 132 10.31 11.47 6.29
CA GLU A 132 11.58 12.16 6.58
C GLU A 132 12.76 11.19 6.53
N SER A 133 13.97 11.74 6.55
CA SER A 133 15.20 10.94 6.58
C SER A 133 15.53 10.50 8.00
N PHE A 134 15.68 9.18 8.21
CA PHE A 134 16.11 8.58 9.47
C PHE A 134 17.60 8.24 9.44
N LYS A 135 18.27 8.34 10.59
CA LYS A 135 19.68 7.97 10.69
C LYS A 135 19.85 6.47 10.75
N LEU A 136 20.81 5.95 10.00
CA LEU A 136 21.29 4.57 10.14
C LEU A 136 22.58 4.56 10.97
N GLY A 137 22.58 3.78 12.04
CA GLY A 137 23.77 3.43 12.80
C GLY A 137 24.54 2.27 12.14
N ASN A 138 25.74 2.02 12.63
CA ASN A 138 26.43 0.75 12.35
C ASN A 138 25.72 -0.38 13.10
N GLY A 139 25.40 -1.48 12.43
CA GLY A 139 24.65 -2.62 12.98
C GLY A 139 23.16 -2.57 12.67
N SER A 140 22.36 -3.11 13.57
CA SER A 140 20.90 -3.24 13.44
C SER A 140 20.18 -1.93 13.67
N ASN A 141 19.25 -1.61 12.77
CA ASN A 141 18.39 -0.44 12.82
C ASN A 141 16.95 -0.90 12.60
N TYR A 142 16.16 -0.89 13.65
CA TYR A 142 14.76 -1.33 13.62
C TYR A 142 13.82 -0.19 13.27
N PHE A 143 12.90 -0.47 12.36
CA PHE A 143 11.85 0.46 11.98
C PHE A 143 10.49 -0.23 11.98
N THR A 144 9.48 0.50 12.41
CA THR A 144 8.07 0.19 12.26
C THR A 144 7.43 1.24 11.37
N ILE A 145 6.83 0.80 10.28
CA ILE A 145 6.19 1.64 9.28
C ILE A 145 4.69 1.32 9.28
N THR A 146 3.84 2.35 9.38
CA THR A 146 2.38 2.23 9.36
C THR A 146 1.77 3.28 8.45
N GLY A 147 0.57 3.00 7.94
CA GLY A 147 -0.28 4.00 7.30
C GLY A 147 -0.98 4.88 8.34
N ASP A 148 -1.20 6.14 8.01
CA ASP A 148 -2.06 7.01 8.82
C ASP A 148 -3.51 6.54 8.71
N ALA A 149 -4.28 6.70 9.79
CA ALA A 149 -5.69 6.33 9.87
C ALA A 149 -6.04 4.87 9.47
N GLY A 150 -5.06 3.94 9.47
CA GLY A 150 -5.29 2.53 9.10
C GLY A 150 -5.36 2.29 7.59
N GLU A 151 -4.88 3.23 6.78
CA GLU A 151 -4.75 3.04 5.34
C GLU A 151 -3.62 2.04 5.04
N GLY A 152 -3.88 1.13 4.08
CA GLY A 152 -2.92 0.09 3.69
C GLY A 152 -2.04 0.52 2.53
N PHE A 153 -0.85 -0.07 2.47
CA PHE A 153 0.11 0.05 1.37
C PHE A 153 0.07 -1.17 0.48
N ASN A 154 0.20 -0.98 -0.83
CA ASN A 154 0.49 -2.07 -1.78
C ASN A 154 1.99 -2.42 -1.74
N ALA A 155 2.82 -1.40 -1.51
CA ALA A 155 4.26 -1.56 -1.37
C ALA A 155 4.86 -0.51 -0.44
N ILE A 156 5.94 -0.88 0.23
CA ILE A 156 6.86 0.05 0.90
C ILE A 156 8.24 -0.19 0.33
N SER A 157 8.90 0.88 -0.07
CA SER A 157 10.30 0.86 -0.49
C SER A 157 11.16 1.75 0.39
N PHE A 158 12.46 1.50 0.38
CA PHE A 158 13.42 2.39 0.99
C PHE A 158 14.64 2.63 0.09
N VAL A 159 15.25 3.79 0.30
CA VAL A 159 16.54 4.17 -0.29
C VAL A 159 17.48 4.60 0.82
N THR A 160 18.72 4.13 0.78
CA THR A 160 19.77 4.56 1.70
C THR A 160 20.72 5.56 1.04
N THR A 161 21.28 6.47 1.85
CA THR A 161 22.28 7.44 1.43
C THR A 161 23.48 7.37 2.36
N ASN A 162 24.66 7.27 1.81
CA ASN A 162 25.93 7.09 2.52
C ASN A 162 26.00 5.82 3.39
N ALA A 163 25.06 4.90 3.21
CA ALA A 163 25.01 3.60 3.87
C ALA A 163 24.65 2.53 2.84
N VAL A 164 25.18 1.33 3.00
CA VAL A 164 24.87 0.15 2.22
C VAL A 164 24.23 -0.87 3.15
N VAL A 165 23.10 -1.44 2.76
CA VAL A 165 22.43 -2.48 3.52
C VAL A 165 23.08 -3.81 3.21
N THR A 166 23.74 -4.39 4.19
CA THR A 166 24.36 -5.73 4.05
C THR A 166 23.37 -6.84 4.33
N ASN A 167 22.40 -6.58 5.21
CA ASN A 167 21.33 -7.54 5.52
C ASN A 167 20.03 -6.81 5.85
N LEU A 168 18.93 -7.32 5.34
CA LEU A 168 17.60 -7.03 5.86
C LEU A 168 17.09 -8.24 6.64
N LYS A 169 16.63 -8.03 7.87
CA LYS A 169 16.22 -9.10 8.79
C LYS A 169 14.86 -8.82 9.39
N GLN A 170 14.27 -9.86 9.98
CA GLN A 170 13.06 -9.77 10.82
C GLN A 170 11.90 -9.03 10.16
N VAL A 171 11.75 -9.19 8.85
CA VAL A 171 10.63 -8.57 8.13
C VAL A 171 9.33 -9.17 8.64
N ARG A 172 8.42 -8.31 9.10
CA ARG A 172 7.09 -8.67 9.58
C ARG A 172 6.06 -7.79 8.91
N LEU A 173 4.98 -8.41 8.45
CA LEU A 173 3.86 -7.71 7.83
C LEU A 173 2.56 -8.01 8.58
N ALA A 174 1.65 -7.03 8.59
CA ALA A 174 0.26 -7.23 8.91
C ALA A 174 -0.57 -6.96 7.65
N PRO A 175 -0.92 -8.01 6.88
CA PRO A 175 -1.81 -7.85 5.74
C PRO A 175 -3.15 -7.32 6.23
N THR A 176 -3.67 -6.32 5.56
CA THR A 176 -5.06 -5.90 5.75
C THR A 176 -5.96 -6.98 5.13
N PRO A 177 -6.99 -7.47 5.85
CA PRO A 177 -7.99 -8.30 5.21
C PRO A 177 -8.49 -7.56 3.97
N SER A 178 -8.51 -8.24 2.82
CA SER A 178 -9.14 -7.69 1.63
C SER A 178 -10.62 -7.53 1.95
N ASN A 179 -11.00 -6.35 2.44
CA ASN A 179 -12.40 -5.98 2.46
C ASN A 179 -12.80 -5.92 0.98
N GLU A 180 -13.65 -6.83 0.55
CA GLU A 180 -14.35 -6.65 -0.71
C GLU A 180 -14.86 -5.22 -0.70
N VAL A 181 -14.33 -4.40 -1.63
CA VAL A 181 -14.70 -2.99 -1.72
C VAL A 181 -16.22 -2.97 -1.86
N PRO A 182 -16.98 -2.44 -0.91
CA PRO A 182 -18.43 -2.34 -1.05
C PRO A 182 -18.67 -1.64 -2.38
N GLU A 183 -19.47 -2.26 -3.25
CA GLU A 183 -19.77 -1.71 -4.58
C GLU A 183 -20.04 -0.22 -4.44
N PRO A 184 -19.32 0.64 -5.18
CA PRO A 184 -19.35 2.07 -4.95
C PRO A 184 -20.80 2.53 -4.84
N ALA A 185 -21.13 3.32 -3.82
CA ALA A 185 -22.47 3.86 -3.62
C ALA A 185 -23.01 4.58 -4.89
N SER A 186 -22.11 4.85 -5.84
CA SER A 186 -22.40 5.29 -7.20
C SER A 186 -23.30 4.32 -7.99
N LEU A 187 -23.17 3.00 -7.80
CA LEU A 187 -24.07 2.03 -8.45
C LEU A 187 -25.47 2.09 -7.82
N ALA A 188 -25.57 2.25 -6.51
CA ALA A 188 -26.85 2.45 -5.83
C ALA A 188 -27.48 3.80 -6.24
N LEU A 189 -26.68 4.87 -6.33
CA LEU A 189 -27.13 6.19 -6.80
C LEU A 189 -27.53 6.16 -8.28
N LEU A 190 -26.79 5.44 -9.12
CA LEU A 190 -27.15 5.24 -10.53
C LEU A 190 -28.47 4.49 -10.64
N GLY A 191 -28.66 3.42 -9.86
CA GLY A 191 -29.92 2.65 -9.79
C GLY A 191 -31.10 3.53 -9.36
N LEU A 192 -30.93 4.32 -8.29
CA LEU A 192 -31.94 5.28 -7.81
C LEU A 192 -32.22 6.37 -8.84
N GLY A 193 -31.19 6.88 -9.53
CA GLY A 193 -31.33 7.87 -10.59
C GLY A 193 -32.14 7.34 -11.76
N LEU A 194 -31.93 6.11 -12.20
CA LEU A 194 -32.67 5.45 -13.26
C LEU A 194 -34.13 5.17 -12.87
N LEU A 195 -34.36 4.76 -11.62
CA LEU A 195 -35.71 4.59 -11.08
C LEU A 195 -36.47 5.91 -11.00
N GLY A 196 -35.81 6.99 -10.58
CA GLY A 196 -36.38 8.34 -10.55
C GLY A 196 -36.78 8.86 -11.92
N MET A 197 -35.95 8.62 -12.94
CA MET A 197 -36.27 8.99 -14.33
C MET A 197 -37.42 8.15 -14.89
N GLY A 198 -37.52 6.87 -14.54
CA GLY A 198 -38.62 5.98 -14.92
C GLY A 198 -39.97 6.44 -14.33
N ALA A 199 -39.96 6.82 -13.04
CA ALA A 199 -41.13 7.33 -12.35
C ALA A 199 -41.60 8.69 -12.94
N ALA A 200 -40.67 9.62 -13.20
CA ALA A 200 -40.99 10.92 -13.79
C ALA A 200 -41.65 10.83 -15.17
N ARG A 201 -41.27 9.85 -15.98
CA ARG A 201 -41.91 9.55 -17.27
C ARG A 201 -43.37 9.05 -17.11
N ARG A 202 -43.64 8.29 -16.06
CA ARG A 202 -44.97 7.75 -15.80
C ARG A 202 -45.99 8.86 -15.39
N PHE A 203 -45.57 9.79 -14.55
CA PHE A 203 -46.38 10.93 -14.13
C PHE A 203 -46.72 11.90 -15.27
N ARG A 204 -45.78 12.14 -16.20
CA ARG A 204 -46.05 12.97 -17.39
C ARG A 204 -47.07 12.39 -18.37
N LYS A 205 -47.29 11.06 -18.36
CA LYS A 205 -48.33 10.44 -19.20
C LYS A 205 -49.74 10.51 -18.61
N ALA A 206 -49.85 10.61 -17.27
CA ALA A 206 -51.11 10.66 -16.57
C ALA A 206 -51.80 12.05 -16.69
N ASP A 207 -51.03 13.14 -16.89
CA ASP A 207 -51.59 14.52 -17.06
C ASP A 207 -52.09 14.84 -18.49
N LYS A 208 -52.06 13.90 -19.43
CA LYS A 208 -52.48 14.05 -20.79
C LYS A 208 -53.70 13.19 -21.19
N ALA A 209 -54.31 12.53 -20.25
CA ALA A 209 -55.58 11.78 -20.40
C ALA A 209 -56.66 12.50 -19.57
#